data_c1a1b6ddada29b88a3dce4fe66cd7477
#
_entry.id   c1a1b6ddada29b88a3dce4fe66cd7477
#
_cell.length_a   1.000
_cell.length_b   1.000
_cell.length_c   1.000
_cell.angle_alpha   90.00
_cell.angle_beta   90.00
_cell.angle_gamma   90.00
#
_symmetry.space_group_name_H-M   'P 1'
#
loop_
_entity.id
_entity.type
_entity.pdbx_description
1 polymer ?
#
loop_
_entity_poly.entity_id
_entity_poly.type
_entity_poly.pdbx_seq_one_letter_code
_entity_poly.pdbx_strand_id
1 'polypeptide(L)'
;MGVAQFATAWPPLQEIAMLDPTAIDATVDAQLPDQLETLKTLCAQPSIAAQELGIQACVELVAEMLDSRGFDTQILPTDGQPVVFAERAGEADRTLLFYNHYDVQPPEPLELWESPPFEPEIRDGKLYARGVSDDKGHIVCRLAALDAILANADELPCRIKFIIEGEEEVGSPHLPSFVEQNAELLAADACIWEFGGVDHRGTPVQSAGLRGICYVELISRTGTLDAHSGLGGGIFPNAAWRLTWALGSLKTPDERIHIPGFYDKVIPPSDRDIELLSALPDVAESYKETYGLERFIKGLDDGVDLHREEVFTPTCTICGLTAGYQGAGVKTVLPAEARAKVGFRLVPDQDPREVFELIKAHLADEGFDDIEVRWLGGEPPGRTDSDDPFLQMVVESARGVYGQPQMIEPMSGGSGPVHPFIAHLGVPVATAGISYPGARIHAPNENVIIDNFVKGVKHTARIVINFAEG
;
A
#
# COMPACT_ATOMS: atom_id res chain seq x y z
N MET A 1 12.46 -8.67 24.20
CA MET A 1 13.52 -7.67 24.47
C MET A 1 12.88 -6.33 24.18
N GLY A 2 13.01 -5.34 25.07
CA GLY A 2 12.19 -4.16 25.09
C GLY A 2 12.30 -3.29 23.84
N VAL A 3 11.16 -2.75 23.46
CA VAL A 3 11.03 -1.67 22.48
C VAL A 3 11.84 -0.50 23.03
N ALA A 4 12.92 -0.11 22.33
CA ALA A 4 13.69 1.06 22.67
C ALA A 4 12.81 2.29 22.36
N GLN A 5 12.34 2.96 23.41
CA GLN A 5 11.76 4.29 23.32
C GLN A 5 12.86 5.26 22.86
N PHE A 6 12.91 5.56 21.58
CA PHE A 6 13.64 6.70 21.04
C PHE A 6 12.72 7.92 21.04
N ALA A 7 12.49 8.49 22.24
CA ALA A 7 12.02 9.87 22.33
C ALA A 7 13.22 10.78 22.05
N THR A 8 13.58 11.02 20.81
CA THR A 8 14.49 12.10 20.43
C THR A 8 13.74 13.42 20.56
N ALA A 9 14.08 14.20 21.60
CA ALA A 9 13.64 15.58 21.67
C ALA A 9 14.16 16.30 20.41
N TRP A 10 13.26 16.97 19.70
CA TRP A 10 13.57 17.76 18.51
C TRP A 10 14.65 18.82 18.83
N PRO A 11 15.67 19.01 17.95
CA PRO A 11 16.66 20.06 18.13
C PRO A 11 16.02 21.45 18.11
N PRO A 12 16.62 22.46 18.77
CA PRO A 12 16.06 23.81 18.80
C PRO A 12 16.05 24.46 17.41
N LEU A 13 14.97 25.18 17.13
CA LEU A 13 14.64 25.85 15.87
C LEU A 13 15.77 26.76 15.37
N GLN A 14 16.16 26.64 14.12
CA GLN A 14 16.82 27.71 13.37
C GLN A 14 15.73 28.70 12.89
N GLU A 15 16.02 30.02 12.90
CA GLU A 15 15.13 31.02 12.28
C GLU A 15 15.14 30.81 10.74
N ILE A 16 14.19 30.02 10.25
CA ILE A 16 13.91 29.88 8.82
C ILE A 16 13.00 31.05 8.43
N ALA A 17 13.21 31.64 7.24
CA ALA A 17 12.30 32.64 6.71
C ALA A 17 10.87 32.05 6.62
N MET A 18 9.93 32.61 7.41
CA MET A 18 8.55 32.10 7.42
C MET A 18 7.92 32.24 6.03
N LEU A 19 7.69 31.12 5.35
CA LEU A 19 7.01 31.09 4.07
C LEU A 19 5.50 31.38 4.27
N ASP A 20 4.95 32.31 3.48
CA ASP A 20 3.52 32.60 3.54
C ASP A 20 2.72 31.48 2.87
N PRO A 21 1.99 30.68 3.66
CA PRO A 21 1.20 29.60 3.13
C PRO A 21 0.13 30.06 2.10
N THR A 22 -0.36 31.29 2.21
CA THR A 22 -1.37 31.82 1.28
C THR A 22 -0.76 32.13 -0.09
N ALA A 23 0.49 32.63 -0.10
CA ALA A 23 1.22 32.86 -1.35
C ALA A 23 1.51 31.55 -2.07
N ILE A 24 1.91 30.51 -1.33
CA ILE A 24 2.13 29.16 -1.89
C ILE A 24 0.83 28.60 -2.46
N ASP A 25 -0.29 28.69 -1.75
CA ASP A 25 -1.60 28.25 -2.26
C ASP A 25 -1.99 28.94 -3.56
N ALA A 26 -1.77 30.25 -3.64
CA ALA A 26 -2.01 31.02 -4.87
C ALA A 26 -1.10 30.57 -6.03
N THR A 27 0.15 30.21 -5.72
CA THR A 27 1.09 29.68 -6.72
C THR A 27 0.64 28.30 -7.21
N VAL A 28 0.22 27.38 -6.31
CA VAL A 28 -0.35 26.08 -6.70
C VAL A 28 -1.53 26.26 -7.64
N ASP A 29 -2.46 27.16 -7.32
CA ASP A 29 -3.62 27.42 -8.16
C ASP A 29 -3.22 28.00 -9.53
N ALA A 30 -2.23 28.89 -9.58
CA ALA A 30 -1.74 29.50 -10.81
C ALA A 30 -0.97 28.50 -11.71
N GLN A 31 -0.23 27.57 -11.12
CA GLN A 31 0.57 26.56 -11.84
C GLN A 31 -0.22 25.30 -12.21
N LEU A 32 -1.50 25.18 -11.82
CA LEU A 32 -2.31 23.98 -12.04
C LEU A 32 -2.31 23.49 -13.50
N PRO A 33 -2.41 24.36 -14.55
CA PRO A 33 -2.38 23.88 -15.92
C PRO A 33 -1.08 23.14 -16.27
N ASP A 34 0.09 23.66 -15.84
CA ASP A 34 1.39 23.06 -16.11
C ASP A 34 1.59 21.76 -15.31
N GLN A 35 1.09 21.73 -14.07
CA GLN A 35 1.11 20.54 -13.22
C GLN A 35 0.26 19.40 -13.82
N LEU A 36 -0.91 19.71 -14.37
CA LEU A 36 -1.74 18.73 -15.06
C LEU A 36 -1.10 18.21 -16.35
N GLU A 37 -0.36 19.03 -17.10
CA GLU A 37 0.41 18.56 -18.28
C GLU A 37 1.58 17.66 -17.84
N THR A 38 2.26 17.98 -16.75
CA THR A 38 3.29 17.10 -16.16
C THR A 38 2.69 15.75 -15.77
N LEU A 39 1.53 15.74 -15.11
CA LEU A 39 0.83 14.52 -14.72
C LEU A 39 0.39 13.70 -15.94
N LYS A 40 -0.17 14.34 -16.96
CA LYS A 40 -0.51 13.67 -18.22
C LYS A 40 0.72 13.05 -18.88
N THR A 41 1.84 13.77 -18.90
CA THR A 41 3.09 13.29 -19.49
C THR A 41 3.56 12.00 -18.80
N LEU A 42 3.56 11.98 -17.46
CA LEU A 42 3.99 10.80 -16.71
C LEU A 42 3.01 9.63 -16.88
N CYS A 43 1.69 9.89 -16.86
CA CYS A 43 0.66 8.85 -17.04
C CYS A 43 0.62 8.32 -18.48
N ALA A 44 1.00 9.12 -19.49
CA ALA A 44 1.07 8.67 -20.87
C ALA A 44 2.22 7.69 -21.13
N GLN A 45 3.25 7.65 -20.27
CA GLN A 45 4.34 6.69 -20.36
C GLN A 45 3.94 5.39 -19.67
N PRO A 46 3.73 4.27 -20.38
CA PRO A 46 3.49 2.97 -19.74
C PRO A 46 4.67 2.53 -18.87
N SER A 47 4.37 1.81 -17.77
CA SER A 47 5.38 1.23 -16.87
C SER A 47 4.78 0.03 -16.12
N ILE A 48 4.52 -1.05 -16.84
CA ILE A 48 3.82 -2.23 -16.29
C ILE A 48 4.87 -3.27 -15.87
N ALA A 49 5.20 -3.33 -14.56
CA ALA A 49 6.22 -4.23 -14.04
C ALA A 49 5.90 -5.70 -14.33
N ALA A 50 4.66 -6.13 -14.13
CA ALA A 50 4.21 -7.50 -14.39
C ALA A 50 4.38 -7.96 -15.87
N GLN A 51 4.52 -7.02 -16.81
CA GLN A 51 4.69 -7.27 -18.24
C GLN A 51 6.06 -6.83 -18.78
N GLU A 52 6.93 -6.30 -17.92
CA GLU A 52 8.22 -5.70 -18.29
C GLU A 52 8.08 -4.63 -19.39
N LEU A 53 6.96 -3.89 -19.40
CA LEU A 53 6.62 -2.95 -20.46
C LEU A 53 6.86 -1.51 -20.02
N GLY A 54 7.73 -0.79 -20.74
CA GLY A 54 7.92 0.66 -20.62
C GLY A 54 8.69 1.13 -19.39
N ILE A 55 9.19 0.23 -18.56
CA ILE A 55 9.90 0.53 -17.30
C ILE A 55 11.08 1.45 -17.50
N GLN A 56 12.01 1.10 -18.42
CA GLN A 56 13.22 1.89 -18.64
C GLN A 56 12.92 3.34 -19.09
N ALA A 57 11.94 3.53 -19.97
CA ALA A 57 11.55 4.86 -20.41
C ALA A 57 10.86 5.65 -19.28
N CYS A 58 10.12 4.99 -18.41
CA CYS A 58 9.48 5.66 -17.26
C CYS A 58 10.48 6.07 -16.19
N VAL A 59 11.45 5.22 -15.86
CA VAL A 59 12.50 5.55 -14.88
C VAL A 59 13.36 6.73 -15.36
N GLU A 60 13.69 6.79 -16.66
CA GLU A 60 14.42 7.90 -17.25
C GLU A 60 13.59 9.20 -17.21
N LEU A 61 12.29 9.13 -17.51
CA LEU A 61 11.38 10.27 -17.42
C LEU A 61 11.24 10.79 -15.98
N VAL A 62 11.10 9.90 -14.99
CA VAL A 62 11.04 10.30 -13.57
C VAL A 62 12.34 10.96 -13.13
N ALA A 63 13.48 10.40 -13.52
CA ALA A 63 14.79 10.98 -13.22
C ALA A 63 14.95 12.38 -13.86
N GLU A 64 14.55 12.56 -15.12
CA GLU A 64 14.58 13.87 -15.80
C GLU A 64 13.67 14.91 -15.11
N MET A 65 12.49 14.48 -14.62
CA MET A 65 11.59 15.35 -13.88
C MET A 65 12.22 15.87 -12.57
N LEU A 66 13.01 15.04 -11.88
CA LEU A 66 13.73 15.41 -10.66
C LEU A 66 14.96 16.27 -10.98
N ASP A 67 15.78 15.88 -11.96
CA ASP A 67 16.96 16.62 -12.40
C ASP A 67 16.62 18.05 -12.83
N SER A 68 15.53 18.22 -13.60
CA SER A 68 15.05 19.54 -14.06
C SER A 68 14.68 20.48 -12.91
N ARG A 69 14.43 19.94 -11.71
CA ARG A 69 14.14 20.65 -10.47
C ARG A 69 15.36 20.82 -9.57
N GLY A 70 16.57 20.49 -10.06
CA GLY A 70 17.82 20.65 -9.35
C GLY A 70 18.09 19.63 -8.25
N PHE A 71 17.48 18.45 -8.35
CA PHE A 71 17.87 17.30 -7.52
C PHE A 71 19.14 16.65 -8.07
N ASP A 72 19.99 16.13 -7.19
CA ASP A 72 21.03 15.16 -7.54
C ASP A 72 20.39 13.79 -7.65
N THR A 73 20.20 13.32 -8.88
CA THR A 73 19.37 12.13 -9.18
C THR A 73 20.25 10.98 -9.65
N GLN A 74 19.94 9.78 -9.17
CA GLN A 74 20.63 8.54 -9.50
C GLN A 74 19.59 7.45 -9.81
N ILE A 75 19.83 6.72 -10.91
CA ILE A 75 19.09 5.48 -11.21
C ILE A 75 19.94 4.33 -10.67
N LEU A 76 19.48 3.71 -9.60
CA LEU A 76 20.18 2.66 -8.87
C LEU A 76 19.65 1.28 -9.27
N PRO A 77 20.52 0.34 -9.64
CA PRO A 77 20.10 -1.00 -10.02
C PRO A 77 19.65 -1.80 -8.79
N THR A 78 18.68 -2.68 -9.00
CA THR A 78 18.32 -3.77 -8.09
C THR A 78 18.49 -5.11 -8.82
N ASP A 79 18.16 -6.23 -8.17
CA ASP A 79 18.05 -7.52 -8.85
C ASP A 79 16.79 -7.61 -9.73
N GLY A 80 15.92 -6.60 -9.67
CA GLY A 80 14.72 -6.45 -10.49
C GLY A 80 14.70 -5.11 -11.24
N GLN A 81 13.64 -4.32 -11.06
CA GLN A 81 13.50 -3.01 -11.70
C GLN A 81 14.31 -1.94 -10.93
N PRO A 82 14.89 -0.96 -11.64
CA PRO A 82 15.73 0.06 -11.01
C PRO A 82 14.92 1.01 -10.11
N VAL A 83 15.61 1.55 -9.10
CA VAL A 83 15.07 2.57 -8.18
C VAL A 83 15.64 3.93 -8.58
N VAL A 84 14.80 4.96 -8.63
CA VAL A 84 15.23 6.35 -8.71
C VAL A 84 15.45 6.87 -7.29
N PHE A 85 16.69 7.27 -6.99
CA PHE A 85 17.04 8.04 -5.81
C PHE A 85 17.32 9.48 -6.24
N ALA A 86 16.82 10.46 -5.48
CA ALA A 86 17.16 11.85 -5.71
C ALA A 86 17.21 12.61 -4.38
N GLU A 87 18.17 13.55 -4.27
CA GLU A 87 18.22 14.45 -3.11
C GLU A 87 18.46 15.90 -3.52
N ARG A 88 17.90 16.82 -2.73
CA ARG A 88 18.15 18.25 -2.82
C ARG A 88 18.27 18.83 -1.42
N ALA A 89 19.34 19.61 -1.19
CA ALA A 89 19.55 20.32 0.07
C ALA A 89 18.46 21.37 0.31
N GLY A 90 18.28 21.77 1.55
CA GLY A 90 17.42 22.85 1.98
C GLY A 90 18.05 23.63 3.13
N GLU A 91 17.33 24.63 3.66
CA GLU A 91 17.82 25.53 4.71
C GLU A 91 18.00 24.83 6.05
N ALA A 92 17.03 24.01 6.48
CA ALA A 92 17.10 23.26 7.73
C ALA A 92 17.95 22.00 7.60
N ASP A 93 18.68 21.68 8.66
CA ASP A 93 19.41 20.42 8.80
C ASP A 93 18.48 19.27 9.23
N ARG A 94 17.43 19.08 8.45
CA ARG A 94 16.43 18.01 8.58
C ARG A 94 16.14 17.42 7.21
N THR A 95 15.88 16.13 7.18
CA THR A 95 15.67 15.39 5.94
C THR A 95 14.29 14.74 5.93
N LEU A 96 13.45 15.13 4.97
CA LEU A 96 12.18 14.46 4.68
C LEU A 96 12.35 13.54 3.47
N LEU A 97 12.03 12.27 3.64
CA LEU A 97 12.03 11.27 2.58
C LEU A 97 10.63 11.14 2.00
N PHE A 98 10.51 11.16 0.68
CA PHE A 98 9.31 10.73 -0.05
C PHE A 98 9.55 9.35 -0.66
N TYR A 99 8.66 8.40 -0.36
CA TYR A 99 8.61 7.12 -1.04
C TYR A 99 7.42 7.09 -1.99
N ASN A 100 7.66 6.62 -3.20
CA ASN A 100 6.68 6.46 -4.27
C ASN A 100 7.07 5.27 -5.17
N HIS A 101 6.17 4.89 -6.09
CA HIS A 101 6.49 3.94 -7.16
C HIS A 101 6.06 4.47 -8.54
N TYR A 102 6.80 4.08 -9.59
CA TYR A 102 6.51 4.50 -10.95
C TYR A 102 5.85 3.40 -11.80
N ASP A 103 5.86 2.17 -11.33
CA ASP A 103 5.14 1.07 -12.01
C ASP A 103 3.64 1.14 -11.79
N VAL A 104 2.90 0.42 -12.60
CA VAL A 104 1.44 0.43 -12.60
C VAL A 104 0.90 -0.97 -12.91
N GLN A 105 -0.31 -1.27 -12.46
CA GLN A 105 -1.03 -2.49 -12.79
C GLN A 105 -1.32 -2.60 -14.29
N PRO A 106 -1.39 -3.83 -14.84
CA PRO A 106 -1.94 -4.08 -16.16
C PRO A 106 -3.30 -3.42 -16.36
N PRO A 107 -3.56 -2.77 -17.52
CA PRO A 107 -4.80 -2.02 -17.72
C PRO A 107 -6.01 -2.90 -18.10
N GLU A 108 -5.81 -4.18 -18.38
CA GLU A 108 -6.87 -5.08 -18.81
C GLU A 108 -8.00 -5.20 -17.75
N PRO A 109 -9.27 -5.39 -18.18
CA PRO A 109 -9.75 -5.52 -19.55
C PRO A 109 -9.91 -4.17 -20.27
N LEU A 110 -9.27 -4.02 -21.45
CA LEU A 110 -9.22 -2.75 -22.19
C LEU A 110 -10.60 -2.26 -22.68
N GLU A 111 -11.50 -3.19 -22.98
CA GLU A 111 -12.84 -2.90 -23.47
C GLU A 111 -13.75 -2.17 -22.44
N LEU A 112 -13.33 -2.10 -21.17
CA LEU A 112 -14.08 -1.40 -20.13
C LEU A 112 -13.56 0.03 -19.89
N TRP A 113 -12.49 0.44 -20.58
CA TRP A 113 -12.01 1.81 -20.52
C TRP A 113 -12.80 2.72 -21.49
N GLU A 114 -13.22 3.88 -21.04
CA GLU A 114 -13.88 4.90 -21.87
C GLU A 114 -12.90 5.68 -22.72
N SER A 115 -11.67 5.89 -22.22
CA SER A 115 -10.51 6.43 -22.96
C SER A 115 -9.33 5.46 -22.81
N PRO A 116 -8.40 5.37 -23.78
CA PRO A 116 -7.25 4.47 -23.64
C PRO A 116 -6.47 4.74 -22.36
N PRO A 117 -6.02 3.70 -21.61
CA PRO A 117 -5.45 3.84 -20.27
C PRO A 117 -4.19 4.72 -20.18
N PHE A 118 -3.43 4.83 -21.27
CA PHE A 118 -2.21 5.67 -21.39
C PHE A 118 -2.41 6.89 -22.30
N GLU A 119 -3.67 7.30 -22.53
CA GLU A 119 -4.02 8.57 -23.17
C GLU A 119 -4.82 9.41 -22.16
N PRO A 120 -4.13 10.16 -21.27
CA PRO A 120 -4.78 10.86 -20.15
C PRO A 120 -5.83 11.88 -20.62
N GLU A 121 -7.03 11.75 -20.09
CA GLU A 121 -8.17 12.59 -20.48
C GLU A 121 -8.83 13.24 -19.27
N ILE A 122 -9.14 14.55 -19.39
CA ILE A 122 -9.93 15.26 -18.37
C ILE A 122 -11.40 15.24 -18.76
N ARG A 123 -12.23 14.68 -17.88
CA ARG A 123 -13.69 14.65 -17.99
C ARG A 123 -14.32 14.99 -16.64
N ASP A 124 -15.33 15.84 -16.62
CA ASP A 124 -16.14 16.15 -15.42
C ASP A 124 -15.32 16.48 -14.16
N GLY A 125 -14.23 17.25 -14.32
CA GLY A 125 -13.37 17.64 -13.20
C GLY A 125 -12.45 16.54 -12.68
N LYS A 126 -12.30 15.45 -13.43
CA LYS A 126 -11.39 14.33 -13.13
C LYS A 126 -10.42 14.09 -14.26
N LEU A 127 -9.20 13.63 -13.92
CA LEU A 127 -8.23 13.12 -14.88
C LEU A 127 -8.24 11.61 -14.82
N TYR A 128 -8.39 10.98 -15.98
CA TYR A 128 -8.47 9.53 -16.17
C TYR A 128 -7.22 9.03 -16.86
N ALA A 129 -6.51 8.10 -16.25
CA ALA A 129 -5.41 7.33 -16.82
C ALA A 129 -5.03 6.18 -15.88
N ARG A 130 -4.35 5.14 -16.36
CA ARG A 130 -3.70 4.15 -15.51
C ARG A 130 -2.52 4.80 -14.78
N GLY A 131 -2.41 4.59 -13.45
CA GLY A 131 -1.38 5.15 -12.59
C GLY A 131 -1.66 6.58 -12.10
N VAL A 132 -2.79 7.19 -12.49
CA VAL A 132 -3.07 8.57 -12.11
C VAL A 132 -3.38 8.75 -10.63
N SER A 133 -3.86 7.70 -9.98
CA SER A 133 -4.09 7.64 -8.52
C SER A 133 -3.08 6.74 -7.83
N ASP A 134 -2.54 5.75 -8.54
CA ASP A 134 -1.65 4.71 -8.04
C ASP A 134 -0.48 4.46 -9.00
N ASP A 135 0.69 5.12 -8.85
CA ASP A 135 1.08 6.14 -7.85
C ASP A 135 1.66 7.41 -8.53
N LYS A 136 1.67 7.46 -9.87
CA LYS A 136 2.24 8.59 -10.65
C LYS A 136 1.65 9.94 -10.28
N GLY A 137 0.37 9.97 -9.92
CA GLY A 137 -0.29 11.19 -9.46
C GLY A 137 0.29 11.71 -8.15
N HIS A 138 0.69 10.83 -7.25
CA HIS A 138 1.36 11.23 -6.01
C HIS A 138 2.77 11.74 -6.26
N ILE A 139 3.55 11.11 -7.17
CA ILE A 139 4.87 11.64 -7.59
C ILE A 139 4.72 13.10 -8.04
N VAL A 140 3.81 13.36 -8.98
CA VAL A 140 3.61 14.73 -9.51
C VAL A 140 3.06 15.66 -8.45
N CYS A 141 2.21 15.20 -7.54
CA CYS A 141 1.73 15.98 -6.40
C CYS A 141 2.90 16.47 -5.52
N ARG A 142 3.90 15.61 -5.22
CA ARG A 142 5.10 15.99 -4.46
C ARG A 142 5.92 17.02 -5.23
N LEU A 143 6.18 16.78 -6.52
CA LEU A 143 6.93 17.70 -7.38
C LEU A 143 6.24 19.07 -7.47
N ALA A 144 4.93 19.10 -7.66
CA ALA A 144 4.15 20.34 -7.74
C ALA A 144 4.18 21.15 -6.43
N ALA A 145 4.18 20.47 -5.28
CA ALA A 145 4.32 21.13 -3.98
C ALA A 145 5.70 21.81 -3.84
N LEU A 146 6.76 21.11 -4.24
CA LEU A 146 8.12 21.66 -4.22
C LEU A 146 8.30 22.81 -5.22
N ASP A 147 7.72 22.69 -6.43
CA ASP A 147 7.71 23.77 -7.44
C ASP A 147 7.03 25.04 -6.89
N ALA A 148 5.90 24.88 -6.18
CA ALA A 148 5.20 26.01 -5.56
C ALA A 148 6.02 26.65 -4.42
N ILE A 149 6.72 25.86 -3.62
CA ILE A 149 7.63 26.36 -2.59
C ILE A 149 8.78 27.14 -3.24
N LEU A 150 9.46 26.56 -4.22
CA LEU A 150 10.60 27.18 -4.92
C LEU A 150 10.23 28.42 -5.73
N ALA A 151 8.96 28.60 -6.10
CA ALA A 151 8.48 29.84 -6.71
C ALA A 151 8.33 30.98 -5.70
N ASN A 152 8.36 30.70 -4.39
CA ASN A 152 8.21 31.65 -3.30
C ASN A 152 9.44 31.74 -2.38
N ALA A 153 10.47 30.91 -2.64
CA ALA A 153 11.71 30.85 -1.90
C ALA A 153 12.89 30.49 -2.79
N ASP A 154 14.09 30.91 -2.45
CA ASP A 154 15.31 30.59 -3.19
C ASP A 154 15.76 29.13 -2.97
N GLU A 155 15.46 28.57 -1.79
CA GLU A 155 15.84 27.21 -1.37
C GLU A 155 14.62 26.46 -0.79
N LEU A 156 14.75 25.13 -0.71
CA LEU A 156 13.76 24.31 0.02
C LEU A 156 13.89 24.54 1.52
N PRO A 157 12.79 24.47 2.30
CA PRO A 157 12.85 24.66 3.76
C PRO A 157 13.69 23.62 4.48
N CYS A 158 13.74 22.40 3.97
CA CYS A 158 14.54 21.28 4.50
C CYS A 158 15.11 20.45 3.35
N ARG A 159 16.03 19.54 3.68
CA ARG A 159 16.54 18.55 2.71
C ARG A 159 15.40 17.61 2.31
N ILE A 160 15.24 17.40 1.02
CA ILE A 160 14.26 16.45 0.46
C ILE A 160 15.01 15.31 -0.22
N LYS A 161 14.59 14.09 0.09
CA LYS A 161 14.99 12.88 -0.63
C LYS A 161 13.77 12.20 -1.25
N PHE A 162 13.99 11.57 -2.40
CA PHE A 162 13.04 10.67 -3.03
C PHE A 162 13.66 9.28 -3.18
N ILE A 163 12.85 8.28 -2.95
CA ILE A 163 13.04 6.90 -3.36
C ILE A 163 11.81 6.47 -4.14
N ILE A 164 11.96 6.14 -5.43
CA ILE A 164 10.85 5.80 -6.32
C ILE A 164 11.17 4.47 -6.98
N GLU A 165 10.46 3.42 -6.60
CA GLU A 165 10.68 2.06 -7.10
C GLU A 165 9.83 1.72 -8.33
N GLY A 166 10.09 0.56 -8.94
CA GLY A 166 9.38 0.07 -10.13
C GLY A 166 8.82 -1.34 -10.00
N GLU A 167 8.58 -1.83 -8.78
CA GLU A 167 8.09 -3.19 -8.50
C GLU A 167 7.02 -3.23 -7.40
N GLU A 168 6.43 -2.10 -7.02
CA GLU A 168 5.40 -2.08 -5.96
C GLU A 168 4.21 -2.97 -6.35
N GLU A 169 3.75 -2.84 -7.56
CA GLU A 169 2.59 -3.53 -8.12
C GLU A 169 2.79 -5.06 -8.33
N VAL A 170 4.00 -5.53 -8.06
CA VAL A 170 4.33 -6.96 -8.01
C VAL A 170 4.84 -7.39 -6.62
N GLY A 171 4.63 -6.55 -5.59
CA GLY A 171 4.89 -6.82 -4.18
C GLY A 171 6.30 -6.47 -3.72
N SER A 172 6.96 -5.49 -4.33
CA SER A 172 8.26 -4.92 -3.92
C SER A 172 9.32 -5.95 -3.53
N PRO A 173 9.59 -7.00 -4.33
CA PRO A 173 10.41 -8.14 -3.90
C PRO A 173 11.85 -7.73 -3.57
N HIS A 174 12.36 -6.64 -4.14
CA HIS A 174 13.73 -6.19 -3.96
C HIS A 174 13.86 -4.95 -3.07
N LEU A 175 12.79 -4.22 -2.79
CA LEU A 175 12.82 -3.00 -1.98
C LEU A 175 13.34 -3.23 -0.55
N PRO A 176 12.94 -4.27 0.21
CA PRO A 176 13.44 -4.45 1.57
C PRO A 176 14.96 -4.56 1.63
N SER A 177 15.56 -5.36 0.74
CA SER A 177 17.01 -5.51 0.66
C SER A 177 17.71 -4.26 0.14
N PHE A 178 17.07 -3.52 -0.78
CA PHE A 178 17.58 -2.24 -1.28
C PHE A 178 17.65 -1.18 -0.16
N VAL A 179 16.58 -1.04 0.63
CA VAL A 179 16.53 -0.09 1.75
C VAL A 179 17.57 -0.46 2.83
N GLU A 180 17.69 -1.74 3.18
CA GLU A 180 18.68 -2.21 4.16
C GLU A 180 20.12 -1.91 3.70
N GLN A 181 20.45 -2.21 2.43
CA GLN A 181 21.80 -2.00 1.87
C GLN A 181 22.16 -0.54 1.67
N ASN A 182 21.18 0.33 1.47
CA ASN A 182 21.34 1.76 1.21
C ASN A 182 20.88 2.64 2.38
N ALA A 183 20.82 2.10 3.61
CA ALA A 183 20.29 2.82 4.77
C ALA A 183 21.01 4.15 5.05
N GLU A 184 22.34 4.23 4.82
CA GLU A 184 23.09 5.49 4.96
C GLU A 184 22.69 6.52 3.89
N LEU A 185 22.50 6.12 2.65
CA LEU A 185 22.06 6.97 1.55
C LEU A 185 20.64 7.50 1.80
N LEU A 186 19.76 6.62 2.28
CA LEU A 186 18.36 6.90 2.53
C LEU A 186 18.10 7.54 3.90
N ALA A 187 19.13 7.72 4.74
CA ALA A 187 18.97 8.28 6.08
C ALA A 187 18.14 9.58 6.05
N ALA A 188 17.10 9.62 6.87
CA ALA A 188 16.14 10.72 6.96
C ALA A 188 15.62 10.84 8.40
N ASP A 189 14.89 11.90 8.71
CA ASP A 189 14.26 12.10 10.02
C ASP A 189 12.81 11.63 10.01
N ALA A 190 12.17 11.56 8.82
CA ALA A 190 10.80 11.10 8.64
C ALA A 190 10.55 10.72 7.17
N CYS A 191 9.47 9.96 6.93
CA CYS A 191 9.05 9.55 5.59
C CYS A 191 7.57 9.87 5.34
N ILE A 192 7.28 10.49 4.20
CA ILE A 192 5.93 10.48 3.60
C ILE A 192 5.87 9.33 2.62
N TRP A 193 5.03 8.36 2.94
CA TRP A 193 4.80 7.18 2.13
C TRP A 193 3.79 7.46 1.01
N GLU A 194 3.86 6.72 -0.07
CA GLU A 194 3.22 6.95 -1.36
C GLU A 194 1.75 7.38 -1.30
N PHE A 195 0.96 6.78 -0.47
CA PHE A 195 -0.50 6.84 -0.50
C PHE A 195 -1.08 7.99 0.34
N GLY A 196 -2.41 8.14 0.32
CA GLY A 196 -3.17 9.08 1.12
C GLY A 196 -4.25 9.79 0.32
N GLY A 197 -5.16 10.45 1.01
CA GLY A 197 -6.24 11.18 0.37
C GLY A 197 -7.40 11.47 1.31
N VAL A 198 -8.63 11.33 0.79
CA VAL A 198 -9.85 11.64 1.51
C VAL A 198 -10.84 10.47 1.53
N ASP A 199 -11.69 10.43 2.56
CA ASP A 199 -12.82 9.51 2.63
C ASP A 199 -13.97 9.93 1.65
N HIS A 200 -15.04 9.16 1.65
CA HIS A 200 -16.24 9.44 0.80
C HIS A 200 -16.95 10.74 1.15
N ARG A 201 -16.64 11.39 2.27
CA ARG A 201 -17.19 12.69 2.70
C ARG A 201 -16.22 13.84 2.40
N GLY A 202 -15.03 13.53 1.86
CA GLY A 202 -13.97 14.50 1.62
C GLY A 202 -13.15 14.84 2.87
N THR A 203 -13.26 14.05 3.93
CA THR A 203 -12.42 14.17 5.12
C THR A 203 -11.02 13.63 4.82
N PRO A 204 -9.94 14.40 5.04
CA PRO A 204 -8.59 13.87 4.84
C PRO A 204 -8.28 12.75 5.86
N VAL A 205 -7.63 11.68 5.40
CA VAL A 205 -7.35 10.49 6.19
C VAL A 205 -5.85 10.28 6.35
N GLN A 206 -5.42 9.92 7.56
CA GLN A 206 -4.07 9.48 7.90
C GLN A 206 -4.11 8.01 8.28
N SER A 207 -3.47 7.16 7.50
CA SER A 207 -3.19 5.80 7.93
C SER A 207 -1.89 5.74 8.71
N ALA A 208 -1.94 5.31 9.97
CA ALA A 208 -0.75 5.19 10.81
C ALA A 208 0.03 3.89 10.56
N GLY A 209 -0.54 2.94 9.82
CA GLY A 209 0.13 1.70 9.47
C GLY A 209 -0.64 0.84 8.49
N LEU A 210 0.04 -0.19 7.99
CA LEU A 210 -0.47 -1.17 7.04
C LEU A 210 -0.35 -2.58 7.60
N ARG A 211 -1.31 -3.42 7.25
CA ARG A 211 -1.23 -4.86 7.56
C ARG A 211 -0.15 -5.50 6.72
N GLY A 212 0.45 -6.56 7.28
CA GLY A 212 1.30 -7.45 6.50
C GLY A 212 0.49 -8.47 5.70
N ILE A 213 1.19 -9.21 4.86
CA ILE A 213 0.62 -10.33 4.11
C ILE A 213 1.60 -11.50 4.04
N CYS A 214 1.08 -12.73 4.18
CA CYS A 214 1.75 -13.96 3.76
C CYS A 214 0.83 -14.63 2.74
N TYR A 215 1.30 -14.81 1.50
CA TYR A 215 0.51 -15.35 0.42
C TYR A 215 1.13 -16.66 -0.08
N VAL A 216 0.35 -17.74 -0.06
CA VAL A 216 0.84 -19.09 -0.37
C VAL A 216 -0.06 -19.80 -1.37
N GLU A 217 0.50 -20.75 -2.08
CA GLU A 217 -0.24 -21.74 -2.86
C GLU A 217 -0.07 -23.13 -2.23
N LEU A 218 -1.17 -23.79 -1.93
CA LEU A 218 -1.23 -25.17 -1.50
C LEU A 218 -1.53 -26.07 -2.70
N ILE A 219 -0.71 -27.09 -2.93
CA ILE A 219 -0.84 -27.98 -4.09
C ILE A 219 -0.90 -29.43 -3.61
N SER A 220 -2.01 -30.08 -3.88
CA SER A 220 -2.20 -31.53 -3.69
C SER A 220 -1.99 -32.27 -5.00
N ARG A 221 -1.11 -33.25 -5.00
CA ARG A 221 -0.89 -34.16 -6.14
C ARG A 221 -1.03 -35.60 -5.67
N THR A 222 -2.02 -36.30 -6.17
CA THR A 222 -2.33 -37.69 -5.81
C THR A 222 -2.12 -38.68 -6.96
N GLY A 223 -1.77 -38.18 -8.13
CA GLY A 223 -1.51 -38.97 -9.34
C GLY A 223 -0.91 -38.12 -10.44
N THR A 224 -0.60 -38.74 -11.57
CA THR A 224 -0.05 -38.09 -12.76
C THR A 224 -1.11 -37.79 -13.83
N LEU A 225 -2.29 -38.42 -13.71
CA LEU A 225 -3.40 -38.31 -14.67
C LEU A 225 -4.73 -38.32 -13.93
N ASP A 226 -5.65 -37.54 -14.39
CA ASP A 226 -7.06 -37.62 -13.97
C ASP A 226 -7.64 -39.01 -14.32
N ALA A 227 -8.44 -39.55 -13.42
CA ALA A 227 -9.08 -40.84 -13.62
C ALA A 227 -10.60 -40.70 -13.81
N HIS A 228 -11.22 -41.72 -14.42
CA HIS A 228 -12.68 -41.82 -14.40
C HIS A 228 -13.17 -42.11 -12.98
N SER A 229 -14.03 -41.25 -12.43
CA SER A 229 -14.48 -41.36 -11.01
C SER A 229 -15.24 -42.67 -10.73
N GLY A 230 -15.93 -43.22 -11.70
CA GLY A 230 -16.61 -44.55 -11.57
C GLY A 230 -15.64 -45.74 -11.48
N LEU A 231 -14.41 -45.57 -12.00
CA LEU A 231 -13.39 -46.64 -11.95
C LEU A 231 -12.46 -46.47 -10.73
N GLY A 232 -12.06 -45.22 -10.42
CA GLY A 232 -11.08 -44.93 -9.39
C GLY A 232 -11.67 -44.42 -8.08
N GLY A 233 -12.91 -43.94 -8.05
CA GLY A 233 -13.46 -43.16 -6.93
C GLY A 233 -13.50 -43.85 -5.55
N GLY A 234 -13.48 -45.19 -5.53
CA GLY A 234 -13.43 -45.97 -4.29
C GLY A 234 -12.05 -46.46 -3.89
N ILE A 235 -11.02 -46.28 -4.73
CA ILE A 235 -9.70 -46.90 -4.54
C ILE A 235 -8.51 -45.95 -4.81
N PHE A 236 -8.69 -44.88 -5.58
CA PHE A 236 -7.64 -43.91 -5.82
C PHE A 236 -7.77 -42.69 -4.86
N PRO A 237 -6.66 -42.11 -4.40
CA PRO A 237 -6.73 -40.87 -3.65
C PRO A 237 -7.21 -39.72 -4.57
N ASN A 238 -7.97 -38.79 -4.00
CA ASN A 238 -8.54 -37.66 -4.70
C ASN A 238 -7.87 -36.35 -4.23
N ALA A 239 -7.19 -35.66 -5.13
CA ALA A 239 -6.46 -34.44 -4.80
C ALA A 239 -7.37 -33.33 -4.26
N ALA A 240 -8.60 -33.21 -4.78
CA ALA A 240 -9.56 -32.21 -4.32
C ALA A 240 -10.00 -32.45 -2.88
N TRP A 241 -10.31 -33.70 -2.51
CA TRP A 241 -10.61 -34.05 -1.11
C TRP A 241 -9.42 -33.85 -0.20
N ARG A 242 -8.22 -34.25 -0.62
CA ARG A 242 -6.99 -34.07 0.14
C ARG A 242 -6.74 -32.61 0.47
N LEU A 243 -6.84 -31.73 -0.56
CA LEU A 243 -6.70 -30.29 -0.40
C LEU A 243 -7.82 -29.67 0.48
N THR A 244 -9.07 -30.14 0.31
CA THR A 244 -10.20 -29.65 1.11
C THR A 244 -10.01 -29.94 2.60
N TRP A 245 -9.52 -31.12 2.95
CA TRP A 245 -9.25 -31.47 4.35
C TRP A 245 -8.07 -30.66 4.90
N ALA A 246 -7.01 -30.44 4.13
CA ALA A 246 -5.90 -29.59 4.52
C ALA A 246 -6.35 -28.13 4.75
N LEU A 247 -7.15 -27.56 3.84
CA LEU A 247 -7.74 -26.23 4.02
C LEU A 247 -8.64 -26.16 5.28
N GLY A 248 -9.42 -27.20 5.51
CA GLY A 248 -10.31 -27.29 6.68
C GLY A 248 -9.55 -27.40 8.02
N SER A 249 -8.26 -27.76 8.01
CA SER A 249 -7.44 -27.75 9.25
C SER A 249 -6.89 -26.37 9.59
N LEU A 250 -6.80 -25.45 8.60
CA LEU A 250 -6.21 -24.12 8.82
C LEU A 250 -7.08 -23.17 9.64
N LYS A 251 -8.42 -23.31 9.53
CA LYS A 251 -9.37 -22.39 10.17
C LYS A 251 -10.65 -23.09 10.59
N THR A 252 -11.15 -22.77 11.77
CA THR A 252 -12.39 -23.32 12.31
C THR A 252 -13.64 -22.55 11.84
N PRO A 253 -14.87 -23.14 11.92
CA PRO A 253 -16.10 -22.47 11.46
C PRO A 253 -16.47 -21.19 12.22
N ASP A 254 -15.87 -20.93 13.38
CA ASP A 254 -15.99 -19.70 14.15
C ASP A 254 -14.93 -18.64 13.74
N GLU A 255 -14.33 -18.83 12.56
CA GLU A 255 -13.37 -17.92 11.93
C GLU A 255 -12.00 -17.83 12.64
N ARG A 256 -11.71 -18.72 13.59
CA ARG A 256 -10.40 -18.76 14.25
C ARG A 256 -9.38 -19.54 13.42
N ILE A 257 -8.21 -18.97 13.21
CA ILE A 257 -7.07 -19.67 12.57
C ILE A 257 -6.55 -20.73 13.55
N HIS A 258 -6.49 -21.99 13.09
CA HIS A 258 -6.18 -23.16 13.94
C HIS A 258 -4.74 -23.64 13.74
N ILE A 259 -3.81 -22.72 13.49
CA ILE A 259 -2.37 -23.01 13.34
C ILE A 259 -1.71 -22.72 14.69
N PRO A 260 -1.04 -23.73 15.33
CA PRO A 260 -0.34 -23.51 16.60
C PRO A 260 0.74 -22.42 16.46
N GLY A 261 0.82 -21.52 17.45
CA GLY A 261 1.77 -20.40 17.45
C GLY A 261 1.37 -19.20 16.61
N PHE A 262 0.34 -19.29 15.78
CA PHE A 262 -0.06 -18.23 14.87
C PHE A 262 -0.38 -16.88 15.56
N TYR A 263 -0.94 -16.93 16.75
CA TYR A 263 -1.32 -15.74 17.52
C TYR A 263 -0.30 -15.30 18.58
N ASP A 264 0.82 -16.02 18.73
CA ASP A 264 1.75 -15.80 19.85
C ASP A 264 2.38 -14.41 19.86
N LYS A 265 2.52 -13.79 18.69
CA LYS A 265 3.09 -12.45 18.50
C LYS A 265 2.04 -11.36 18.25
N VAL A 266 0.76 -11.71 18.20
CA VAL A 266 -0.31 -10.74 17.95
C VAL A 266 -0.45 -9.80 19.14
N ILE A 267 -0.26 -8.50 18.89
CA ILE A 267 -0.46 -7.45 19.88
C ILE A 267 -1.90 -6.94 19.77
N PRO A 268 -2.68 -6.96 20.86
CA PRO A 268 -4.02 -6.38 20.84
C PRO A 268 -3.95 -4.85 20.68
N PRO A 269 -5.00 -4.20 20.14
CA PRO A 269 -5.06 -2.75 20.07
C PRO A 269 -4.95 -2.12 21.46
N SER A 270 -4.26 -0.99 21.55
CA SER A 270 -4.17 -0.18 22.76
C SER A 270 -5.48 0.58 23.04
N ASP A 271 -5.61 1.18 24.22
CA ASP A 271 -6.76 2.05 24.54
C ASP A 271 -6.83 3.22 23.55
N ARG A 272 -5.68 3.75 23.12
CA ARG A 272 -5.61 4.81 22.10
C ARG A 272 -6.13 4.34 20.74
N ASP A 273 -5.80 3.13 20.33
CA ASP A 273 -6.32 2.55 19.09
C ASP A 273 -7.85 2.40 19.13
N ILE A 274 -8.38 1.92 20.24
CA ILE A 274 -9.82 1.80 20.43
C ILE A 274 -10.51 3.17 20.40
N GLU A 275 -9.91 4.20 20.99
CA GLU A 275 -10.41 5.57 20.91
C GLU A 275 -10.47 6.06 19.46
N LEU A 276 -9.37 5.88 18.69
CA LEU A 276 -9.30 6.25 17.28
C LEU A 276 -10.31 5.48 16.42
N LEU A 277 -10.41 4.16 16.59
CA LEU A 277 -11.41 3.34 15.88
C LEU A 277 -12.85 3.76 16.20
N SER A 278 -13.11 4.19 17.44
CA SER A 278 -14.44 4.66 17.86
C SER A 278 -14.81 6.02 17.24
N ALA A 279 -13.83 6.80 16.80
CA ALA A 279 -14.01 8.07 16.12
C ALA A 279 -14.23 7.92 14.59
N LEU A 280 -13.94 6.75 14.03
CA LEU A 280 -14.17 6.48 12.61
C LEU A 280 -15.67 6.42 12.29
N PRO A 281 -16.07 6.83 11.08
CA PRO A 281 -17.44 6.68 10.62
C PRO A 281 -17.86 5.22 10.56
N ASP A 282 -19.13 4.96 10.82
CA ASP A 282 -19.73 3.67 10.56
C ASP A 282 -19.73 3.35 9.06
N VAL A 283 -19.25 2.16 8.71
CA VAL A 283 -19.13 1.68 7.32
C VAL A 283 -20.03 0.48 7.03
N ALA A 284 -20.73 -0.04 8.03
CA ALA A 284 -21.47 -1.31 7.93
C ALA A 284 -22.53 -1.30 6.83
N GLU A 285 -23.39 -0.28 6.79
CA GLU A 285 -24.42 -0.19 5.76
C GLU A 285 -23.81 0.02 4.36
N SER A 286 -22.76 0.85 4.23
CA SER A 286 -22.04 1.04 2.97
C SER A 286 -21.44 -0.25 2.45
N TYR A 287 -20.85 -1.09 3.32
CA TYR A 287 -20.32 -2.41 2.93
C TYR A 287 -21.44 -3.37 2.51
N LYS A 288 -22.54 -3.42 3.26
CA LYS A 288 -23.71 -4.27 2.89
C LYS A 288 -24.26 -3.87 1.53
N GLU A 289 -24.44 -2.58 1.26
CA GLU A 289 -24.94 -2.09 -0.03
C GLU A 289 -23.95 -2.35 -1.17
N THR A 290 -22.67 -2.01 -0.99
CA THR A 290 -21.66 -2.11 -2.05
C THR A 290 -21.41 -3.56 -2.47
N TYR A 291 -21.35 -4.48 -1.50
CA TYR A 291 -21.02 -5.89 -1.73
C TYR A 291 -22.24 -6.83 -1.72
N GLY A 292 -23.44 -6.32 -1.50
CA GLY A 292 -24.67 -7.13 -1.44
C GLY A 292 -24.68 -8.10 -0.26
N LEU A 293 -24.13 -7.71 0.90
CA LEU A 293 -24.02 -8.58 2.07
C LEU A 293 -25.30 -8.56 2.90
N GLU A 294 -25.77 -9.74 3.32
CA GLU A 294 -26.87 -9.86 4.28
C GLU A 294 -26.37 -9.67 5.73
N ARG A 295 -25.13 -10.08 6.02
CA ARG A 295 -24.53 -10.05 7.35
C ARG A 295 -23.01 -10.13 7.29
N PHE A 296 -22.35 -9.68 8.34
CA PHE A 296 -20.93 -9.93 8.58
C PHE A 296 -20.70 -11.28 9.28
N ILE A 297 -19.47 -11.80 9.21
CA ILE A 297 -19.02 -12.97 9.96
C ILE A 297 -18.97 -12.68 11.47
N LYS A 298 -18.84 -13.69 12.31
CA LYS A 298 -18.73 -13.59 13.79
C LYS A 298 -19.89 -12.85 14.48
N GLY A 299 -20.96 -12.55 13.76
CA GLY A 299 -22.08 -11.75 14.30
C GLY A 299 -21.73 -10.28 14.51
N LEU A 300 -20.70 -9.77 13.81
CA LEU A 300 -20.37 -8.35 13.77
C LEU A 300 -21.53 -7.56 13.17
N ASP A 301 -21.72 -6.34 13.64
CA ASP A 301 -22.77 -5.47 13.14
C ASP A 301 -22.16 -4.14 12.65
N ASP A 302 -21.85 -3.22 13.55
CA ASP A 302 -21.27 -1.94 13.21
C ASP A 302 -20.26 -1.45 14.28
N GLY A 303 -19.71 -0.25 14.07
CA GLY A 303 -18.92 0.45 15.05
C GLY A 303 -17.53 -0.13 15.28
N VAL A 304 -16.99 0.10 16.48
CA VAL A 304 -15.59 -0.18 16.83
C VAL A 304 -15.21 -1.65 16.70
N ASP A 305 -16.12 -2.57 16.93
CA ASP A 305 -15.83 -4.00 16.83
C ASP A 305 -15.61 -4.42 15.37
N LEU A 306 -16.36 -3.86 14.43
CA LEU A 306 -16.17 -4.10 13.00
C LEU A 306 -14.81 -3.57 12.55
N HIS A 307 -14.48 -2.32 12.88
CA HIS A 307 -13.20 -1.72 12.56
C HIS A 307 -12.02 -2.48 13.19
N ARG A 308 -12.16 -2.89 14.46
CA ARG A 308 -11.12 -3.67 15.14
C ARG A 308 -10.86 -5.01 14.44
N GLU A 309 -11.91 -5.75 14.10
CA GLU A 309 -11.77 -7.01 13.36
C GLU A 309 -11.15 -6.81 11.98
N GLU A 310 -11.47 -5.71 11.31
CA GLU A 310 -10.93 -5.39 10.00
C GLU A 310 -9.41 -5.19 10.03
N VAL A 311 -8.88 -4.47 11.02
CA VAL A 311 -7.48 -4.01 10.97
C VAL A 311 -6.55 -4.61 12.03
N PHE A 312 -7.06 -5.11 13.18
CA PHE A 312 -6.25 -5.69 14.27
C PHE A 312 -6.41 -7.20 14.44
N THR A 313 -7.23 -7.86 13.60
CA THR A 313 -7.36 -9.32 13.62
C THR A 313 -6.71 -9.91 12.37
N PRO A 314 -5.74 -10.85 12.53
CA PRO A 314 -5.17 -11.51 11.37
C PRO A 314 -6.19 -12.42 10.70
N THR A 315 -6.08 -12.59 9.37
CA THR A 315 -7.04 -13.35 8.58
C THR A 315 -6.40 -14.49 7.81
N CYS A 316 -7.19 -15.52 7.52
CA CYS A 316 -6.87 -16.60 6.60
C CYS A 316 -8.00 -16.68 5.57
N THR A 317 -7.69 -16.39 4.31
CA THR A 317 -8.68 -16.26 3.22
C THR A 317 -8.28 -17.13 2.04
N ILE A 318 -9.20 -17.97 1.57
CA ILE A 318 -9.02 -18.70 0.31
C ILE A 318 -9.33 -17.71 -0.82
N CYS A 319 -8.29 -17.33 -1.57
CA CYS A 319 -8.38 -16.38 -2.68
C CYS A 319 -8.59 -17.05 -4.04
N GLY A 320 -8.27 -18.34 -4.12
CA GLY A 320 -8.48 -19.14 -5.34
C GLY A 320 -8.52 -20.62 -5.02
N LEU A 321 -9.37 -21.37 -5.72
CA LEU A 321 -9.50 -22.81 -5.55
C LEU A 321 -9.77 -23.45 -6.91
N THR A 322 -8.91 -24.38 -7.32
CA THR A 322 -9.01 -25.07 -8.61
C THR A 322 -8.84 -26.57 -8.43
N ALA A 323 -9.83 -27.35 -8.85
CA ALA A 323 -9.78 -28.81 -8.84
C ALA A 323 -10.78 -29.41 -9.82
N GLY A 324 -10.38 -30.46 -10.53
CA GLY A 324 -11.24 -31.19 -11.46
C GLY A 324 -11.75 -30.35 -12.62
N TYR A 325 -12.93 -30.70 -13.15
CA TYR A 325 -13.50 -30.08 -14.33
C TYR A 325 -14.23 -28.78 -14.00
N GLN A 326 -13.83 -27.68 -14.65
CA GLN A 326 -14.39 -26.33 -14.45
C GLN A 326 -15.25 -25.86 -15.63
N GLY A 327 -15.33 -26.66 -16.75
CA GLY A 327 -16.11 -26.30 -17.91
C GLY A 327 -17.63 -26.57 -17.76
N ALA A 328 -18.40 -26.14 -18.72
CA ALA A 328 -19.85 -26.39 -18.76
C ALA A 328 -20.18 -27.91 -18.93
N GLY A 329 -21.29 -28.33 -18.33
CA GLY A 329 -21.76 -29.72 -18.41
C GLY A 329 -21.15 -30.62 -17.33
N VAL A 330 -21.20 -31.96 -17.58
CA VAL A 330 -20.79 -32.98 -16.60
C VAL A 330 -19.56 -33.73 -17.11
N LYS A 331 -18.53 -33.85 -16.26
CA LYS A 331 -17.39 -34.74 -16.49
C LYS A 331 -17.12 -35.51 -15.18
N THR A 332 -17.33 -36.82 -15.20
CA THR A 332 -17.13 -37.71 -14.04
C THR A 332 -15.64 -38.03 -13.85
N VAL A 333 -14.90 -37.04 -13.36
CA VAL A 333 -13.45 -37.06 -13.20
C VAL A 333 -13.04 -37.13 -11.72
N LEU A 334 -11.98 -37.87 -11.47
CA LEU A 334 -11.23 -37.85 -10.20
C LEU A 334 -9.93 -37.10 -10.48
N PRO A 335 -9.77 -35.87 -9.96
CA PRO A 335 -8.61 -35.06 -10.29
C PRO A 335 -7.33 -35.57 -9.62
N ALA A 336 -6.26 -35.60 -10.38
CA ALA A 336 -4.91 -35.93 -9.91
C ALA A 336 -4.21 -34.76 -9.23
N GLU A 337 -4.62 -33.53 -9.52
CA GLU A 337 -4.09 -32.30 -8.92
C GLU A 337 -5.24 -31.37 -8.46
N ALA A 338 -5.00 -30.66 -7.36
CA ALA A 338 -5.83 -29.58 -6.85
C ALA A 338 -4.93 -28.47 -6.27
N ARG A 339 -5.35 -27.22 -6.42
CA ARG A 339 -4.59 -26.04 -5.96
C ARG A 339 -5.49 -25.07 -5.23
N ALA A 340 -4.94 -24.44 -4.18
CA ALA A 340 -5.57 -23.31 -3.50
C ALA A 340 -4.55 -22.19 -3.27
N LYS A 341 -4.96 -20.95 -3.53
CA LYS A 341 -4.24 -19.75 -3.12
C LYS A 341 -4.85 -19.25 -1.83
N VAL A 342 -4.02 -19.05 -0.82
CA VAL A 342 -4.45 -18.65 0.52
C VAL A 342 -3.65 -17.43 0.95
N GLY A 343 -4.36 -16.36 1.29
CA GLY A 343 -3.79 -15.12 1.82
C GLY A 343 -4.01 -15.02 3.32
N PHE A 344 -2.94 -14.75 4.05
CA PHE A 344 -2.97 -14.41 5.47
C PHE A 344 -2.65 -12.94 5.61
N ARG A 345 -3.64 -12.10 6.01
CA ARG A 345 -3.33 -10.74 6.42
C ARG A 345 -2.78 -10.77 7.83
N LEU A 346 -1.67 -10.10 8.04
CA LEU A 346 -0.91 -10.10 9.29
C LEU A 346 -1.09 -8.76 10.00
N VAL A 347 -0.94 -8.79 11.31
CA VAL A 347 -1.02 -7.60 12.19
C VAL A 347 0.35 -7.34 12.83
N PRO A 348 0.58 -6.19 13.50
CA PRO A 348 1.90 -5.86 14.06
C PRO A 348 2.56 -7.01 14.80
N ASP A 349 3.88 -7.11 14.66
CA ASP A 349 4.81 -8.14 15.18
C ASP A 349 4.70 -9.53 14.56
N GLN A 350 3.79 -9.79 13.63
CA GLN A 350 3.81 -11.04 12.87
C GLN A 350 4.79 -10.93 11.68
N ASP A 351 5.62 -11.96 11.50
CA ASP A 351 6.54 -12.08 10.37
C ASP A 351 5.99 -13.06 9.33
N PRO A 352 5.90 -12.67 8.04
CA PRO A 352 5.33 -13.52 7.00
C PRO A 352 6.14 -14.80 6.75
N ARG A 353 7.46 -14.79 6.96
CA ARG A 353 8.29 -15.98 6.80
C ARG A 353 8.08 -16.97 7.95
N GLU A 354 7.96 -16.47 9.18
CA GLU A 354 7.59 -17.31 10.32
C GLU A 354 6.20 -17.92 10.13
N VAL A 355 5.23 -17.14 9.69
CA VAL A 355 3.87 -17.64 9.41
C VAL A 355 3.90 -18.71 8.32
N PHE A 356 4.70 -18.55 7.27
CA PHE A 356 4.90 -19.56 6.24
C PHE A 356 5.41 -20.88 6.83
N GLU A 357 6.41 -20.85 7.72
CA GLU A 357 6.92 -22.07 8.36
C GLU A 357 5.90 -22.68 9.34
N LEU A 358 5.09 -21.84 10.05
CA LEU A 358 4.00 -22.34 10.88
C LEU A 358 2.92 -23.09 10.06
N ILE A 359 2.58 -22.60 8.87
CA ILE A 359 1.64 -23.27 7.95
C ILE A 359 2.17 -24.64 7.55
N LYS A 360 3.45 -24.74 7.17
CA LYS A 360 4.08 -26.00 6.78
C LYS A 360 4.11 -27.00 7.93
N ALA A 361 4.52 -26.54 9.11
CA ALA A 361 4.56 -27.37 10.30
C ALA A 361 3.18 -27.91 10.68
N HIS A 362 2.17 -27.03 10.68
CA HIS A 362 0.77 -27.39 10.95
C HIS A 362 0.25 -28.47 10.00
N LEU A 363 0.46 -28.27 8.68
CA LEU A 363 0.02 -29.25 7.70
C LEU A 363 0.73 -30.60 7.87
N ALA A 364 2.00 -30.62 8.20
CA ALA A 364 2.72 -31.84 8.47
C ALA A 364 2.20 -32.56 9.75
N ASP A 365 1.95 -31.82 10.82
CA ASP A 365 1.44 -32.35 12.10
C ASP A 365 0.01 -32.91 11.94
N GLU A 366 -0.81 -32.30 11.09
CA GLU A 366 -2.15 -32.79 10.73
C GLU A 366 -2.14 -33.93 9.70
N GLY A 367 -0.94 -34.41 9.31
CA GLY A 367 -0.75 -35.52 8.39
C GLY A 367 -0.96 -35.13 6.91
N PHE A 368 -0.72 -33.87 6.56
CA PHE A 368 -0.79 -33.30 5.20
C PHE A 368 0.61 -32.93 4.67
N ASP A 369 1.63 -33.67 5.06
CA ASP A 369 3.02 -33.50 4.64
C ASP A 369 3.26 -33.72 3.13
N ASP A 370 2.29 -34.34 2.44
CA ASP A 370 2.24 -34.49 0.99
C ASP A 370 1.69 -33.25 0.24
N ILE A 371 1.16 -32.24 0.94
CA ILE A 371 0.74 -30.98 0.34
C ILE A 371 1.97 -30.08 0.16
N GLU A 372 2.27 -29.74 -1.09
CA GLU A 372 3.30 -28.73 -1.39
C GLU A 372 2.79 -27.35 -0.96
N VAL A 373 3.54 -26.65 -0.10
CA VAL A 373 3.28 -25.26 0.27
C VAL A 373 4.29 -24.39 -0.45
N ARG A 374 3.80 -23.58 -1.38
CA ARG A 374 4.62 -22.68 -2.18
C ARG A 374 4.46 -21.25 -1.71
N TRP A 375 5.57 -20.57 -1.47
CA TRP A 375 5.59 -19.13 -1.21
C TRP A 375 5.26 -18.37 -2.49
N LEU A 376 4.32 -17.43 -2.44
CA LEU A 376 3.96 -16.54 -3.55
C LEU A 376 4.37 -15.09 -3.29
N GLY A 377 4.46 -14.68 -2.03
CA GLY A 377 4.85 -13.34 -1.62
C GLY A 377 4.56 -13.08 -0.15
N GLY A 378 5.10 -12.01 0.38
CA GLY A 378 4.80 -11.58 1.74
C GLY A 378 5.53 -10.31 2.13
N GLU A 379 4.84 -9.49 2.90
CA GLU A 379 5.30 -8.23 3.44
C GLU A 379 5.00 -8.18 4.93
N PRO A 380 5.95 -7.79 5.77
CA PRO A 380 5.67 -7.57 7.19
C PRO A 380 4.74 -6.37 7.39
N PRO A 381 3.91 -6.36 8.43
CA PRO A 381 3.16 -5.17 8.80
C PRO A 381 4.10 -4.07 9.29
N GLY A 382 3.72 -2.82 9.06
CA GLY A 382 4.44 -1.66 9.57
C GLY A 382 3.51 -0.62 10.13
N ARG A 383 3.92 0.04 11.23
CA ARG A 383 3.10 1.03 11.91
C ARG A 383 3.95 2.08 12.60
N THR A 384 3.58 3.35 12.44
CA THR A 384 4.03 4.47 13.27
C THR A 384 3.07 4.63 14.46
N ASP A 385 3.58 5.01 15.62
CA ASP A 385 2.74 5.36 16.76
C ASP A 385 1.80 6.51 16.36
N SER A 386 0.51 6.37 16.61
CA SER A 386 -0.48 7.40 16.26
C SER A 386 -0.24 8.72 16.98
N ASP A 387 0.45 8.73 18.11
CA ASP A 387 0.84 9.93 18.85
C ASP A 387 2.29 10.41 18.54
N ASP A 388 2.95 9.82 17.54
CA ASP A 388 4.26 10.27 17.06
C ASP A 388 4.20 11.74 16.64
N PRO A 389 5.14 12.59 17.07
CA PRO A 389 5.14 14.04 16.77
C PRO A 389 5.12 14.34 15.27
N PHE A 390 5.81 13.55 14.44
CA PHE A 390 5.80 13.74 12.99
C PHE A 390 4.42 13.43 12.41
N LEU A 391 3.82 12.28 12.78
CA LEU A 391 2.49 11.92 12.32
C LEU A 391 1.46 12.97 12.74
N GLN A 392 1.50 13.45 13.98
CA GLN A 392 0.60 14.50 14.46
C GLN A 392 0.81 15.83 13.73
N MET A 393 2.04 16.19 13.38
CA MET A 393 2.34 17.37 12.58
C MET A 393 1.72 17.24 11.17
N VAL A 394 1.85 16.09 10.53
CA VAL A 394 1.21 15.81 9.21
C VAL A 394 -0.31 15.91 9.31
N VAL A 395 -0.92 15.32 10.35
CA VAL A 395 -2.36 15.39 10.62
C VAL A 395 -2.86 16.83 10.76
N GLU A 396 -2.17 17.65 11.56
CA GLU A 396 -2.56 19.05 11.76
C GLU A 396 -2.29 19.93 10.54
N SER A 397 -1.29 19.61 9.71
CA SER A 397 -0.98 20.33 8.46
C SER A 397 -2.17 20.34 7.48
N ALA A 398 -3.04 19.35 7.54
CA ALA A 398 -4.26 19.28 6.72
C ALA A 398 -5.27 20.37 7.05
N ARG A 399 -5.31 20.89 8.28
CA ARG A 399 -6.28 21.86 8.74
C ARG A 399 -6.32 23.14 7.89
N GLY A 400 -5.16 23.61 7.46
CA GLY A 400 -5.07 24.80 6.61
C GLY A 400 -5.62 24.64 5.20
N VAL A 401 -5.78 23.38 4.74
CA VAL A 401 -6.23 23.06 3.37
C VAL A 401 -7.66 22.52 3.35
N TYR A 402 -7.99 21.62 4.29
CA TYR A 402 -9.28 20.93 4.36
C TYR A 402 -10.24 21.53 5.39
N GLY A 403 -9.80 22.53 6.17
CA GLY A 403 -10.58 23.12 7.27
C GLY A 403 -10.64 22.27 8.55
N GLN A 404 -10.04 21.09 8.53
CA GLN A 404 -9.98 20.14 9.64
C GLN A 404 -8.69 19.29 9.54
N PRO A 405 -8.21 18.70 10.66
CA PRO A 405 -7.07 17.79 10.62
C PRO A 405 -7.44 16.50 9.88
N GLN A 406 -6.44 15.68 9.55
CA GLN A 406 -6.72 14.32 9.07
C GLN A 406 -7.39 13.50 10.18
N MET A 407 -8.30 12.65 9.79
CA MET A 407 -8.84 11.58 10.62
C MET A 407 -7.83 10.42 10.67
N ILE A 408 -7.44 10.00 11.87
CA ILE A 408 -6.43 8.95 12.01
C ILE A 408 -7.09 7.57 12.02
N GLU A 409 -6.69 6.75 11.03
CA GLU A 409 -6.89 5.31 11.05
C GLU A 409 -5.65 4.65 11.66
N PRO A 410 -5.74 3.97 12.83
CA PRO A 410 -4.56 3.40 13.47
C PRO A 410 -3.87 2.31 12.64
N MET A 411 -4.61 1.68 11.75
CA MET A 411 -4.15 0.70 10.76
C MET A 411 -5.06 0.74 9.54
N SER A 412 -4.53 0.55 8.35
CA SER A 412 -5.30 0.24 7.15
C SER A 412 -5.41 -1.27 6.93
N GLY A 413 -6.51 -1.71 6.32
CA GLY A 413 -6.74 -3.11 5.93
C GLY A 413 -5.84 -3.60 4.79
N GLY A 414 -5.21 -2.68 4.03
CA GLY A 414 -4.29 -2.97 2.94
C GLY A 414 -2.91 -3.43 3.42
N SER A 415 -2.07 -3.83 2.46
CA SER A 415 -0.65 -4.11 2.67
C SER A 415 0.16 -3.36 1.61
N GLY A 416 1.38 -2.99 1.96
CA GLY A 416 2.33 -2.32 1.10
C GLY A 416 3.69 -2.21 1.81
N PRO A 417 4.75 -1.82 1.12
CA PRO A 417 6.12 -1.93 1.59
C PRO A 417 6.52 -0.80 2.56
N VAL A 418 5.71 -0.55 3.59
CA VAL A 418 6.00 0.46 4.62
C VAL A 418 7.05 -0.02 5.65
N HIS A 419 7.07 -1.32 5.91
CA HIS A 419 7.94 -1.92 6.94
C HIS A 419 9.44 -1.63 6.75
N PRO A 420 10.03 -1.68 5.53
CA PRO A 420 11.45 -1.42 5.35
C PRO A 420 11.90 -0.04 5.87
N PHE A 421 11.08 0.99 5.73
CA PHE A 421 11.38 2.34 6.21
C PHE A 421 11.39 2.40 7.72
N ILE A 422 10.41 1.79 8.38
CA ILE A 422 10.31 1.74 9.84
C ILE A 422 11.42 0.87 10.43
N ALA A 423 11.66 -0.32 9.86
CA ALA A 423 12.58 -1.29 10.44
C ALA A 423 14.06 -1.00 10.16
N HIS A 424 14.41 -0.58 8.94
CA HIS A 424 15.80 -0.37 8.53
C HIS A 424 16.27 1.07 8.65
N LEU A 425 15.38 2.05 8.43
CA LEU A 425 15.73 3.47 8.61
C LEU A 425 15.38 3.99 10.00
N GLY A 426 14.47 3.33 10.73
CA GLY A 426 14.05 3.76 12.05
C GLY A 426 13.25 5.08 12.06
N VAL A 427 12.61 5.44 10.94
CA VAL A 427 11.90 6.71 10.78
C VAL A 427 10.40 6.56 10.96
N PRO A 428 9.70 7.57 11.52
CA PRO A 428 8.25 7.60 11.48
C PRO A 428 7.77 7.78 10.04
N VAL A 429 6.67 7.10 9.71
CA VAL A 429 6.03 7.14 8.39
C VAL A 429 4.62 7.69 8.52
N ALA A 430 4.28 8.63 7.65
CA ALA A 430 2.94 9.19 7.53
C ALA A 430 2.48 9.23 6.08
N THR A 431 1.19 9.45 5.84
CA THR A 431 0.59 9.49 4.51
C THR A 431 -0.05 10.85 4.21
N ALA A 432 0.11 11.31 2.98
CA ALA A 432 -0.57 12.47 2.45
C ALA A 432 -0.72 12.32 0.94
N GLY A 433 -1.90 12.54 0.39
CA GLY A 433 -2.08 12.25 -1.04
C GLY A 433 -3.37 12.79 -1.63
N ILE A 434 -3.73 12.22 -2.77
CA ILE A 434 -4.75 12.73 -3.68
C ILE A 434 -5.90 11.74 -3.91
N SER A 435 -5.77 10.51 -3.38
CA SER A 435 -6.74 9.43 -3.61
C SER A 435 -8.08 9.67 -2.93
N TYR A 436 -9.09 8.93 -3.39
CA TYR A 436 -10.43 8.91 -2.80
C TYR A 436 -11.11 7.57 -3.13
N PRO A 437 -12.20 7.17 -2.44
CA PRO A 437 -12.83 5.86 -2.64
C PRO A 437 -13.34 5.57 -4.05
N GLY A 438 -13.57 6.61 -4.87
CA GLY A 438 -14.00 6.48 -6.28
C GLY A 438 -12.87 6.47 -7.31
N ALA A 439 -11.61 6.42 -6.90
CA ALA A 439 -10.44 6.48 -7.78
C ALA A 439 -10.32 5.29 -8.73
N ARG A 440 -10.96 4.15 -8.43
CA ARG A 440 -10.91 2.91 -9.21
C ARG A 440 -9.49 2.36 -9.39
N ILE A 441 -8.71 2.42 -8.35
CA ILE A 441 -7.36 1.82 -8.30
C ILE A 441 -7.44 0.35 -8.74
N HIS A 442 -6.49 -0.11 -9.55
CA HIS A 442 -6.42 -1.45 -10.16
C HIS A 442 -7.60 -1.81 -11.08
N ALA A 443 -8.47 -0.86 -11.42
CA ALA A 443 -9.65 -1.10 -12.27
C ALA A 443 -9.66 -0.18 -13.50
N PRO A 444 -10.44 -0.50 -14.55
CA PRO A 444 -10.66 0.38 -15.68
C PRO A 444 -11.27 1.73 -15.26
N ASN A 445 -10.88 2.79 -15.98
CA ASN A 445 -11.23 4.18 -15.68
C ASN A 445 -10.73 4.68 -14.32
N GLU A 446 -9.51 4.26 -13.94
CA GLU A 446 -8.77 4.86 -12.82
C GLU A 446 -8.70 6.36 -13.00
N ASN A 447 -8.90 7.12 -11.92
CA ASN A 447 -9.05 8.56 -12.00
C ASN A 447 -8.69 9.27 -10.70
N VAL A 448 -8.37 10.56 -10.81
CA VAL A 448 -8.23 11.48 -9.68
C VAL A 448 -9.14 12.70 -9.87
N ILE A 449 -9.76 13.17 -8.79
CA ILE A 449 -10.48 14.45 -8.78
C ILE A 449 -9.46 15.58 -8.79
N ILE A 450 -9.55 16.52 -9.74
CA ILE A 450 -8.58 17.61 -9.88
C ILE A 450 -8.51 18.48 -8.62
N ASP A 451 -9.66 18.72 -7.95
CA ASP A 451 -9.70 19.45 -6.68
C ASP A 451 -8.94 18.70 -5.56
N ASN A 452 -9.03 17.39 -5.53
CA ASN A 452 -8.25 16.57 -4.58
C ASN A 452 -6.74 16.64 -4.89
N PHE A 453 -6.36 16.62 -6.17
CA PHE A 453 -4.98 16.83 -6.59
C PHE A 453 -4.44 18.17 -6.07
N VAL A 454 -5.18 19.28 -6.31
CA VAL A 454 -4.81 20.61 -5.81
C VAL A 454 -4.68 20.64 -4.30
N LYS A 455 -5.62 20.04 -3.56
CA LYS A 455 -5.57 19.96 -2.11
C LYS A 455 -4.40 19.12 -1.62
N GLY A 456 -4.10 18.00 -2.29
CA GLY A 456 -2.94 17.15 -1.99
C GLY A 456 -1.62 17.91 -2.17
N VAL A 457 -1.49 18.69 -3.25
CA VAL A 457 -0.32 19.56 -3.49
C VAL A 457 -0.17 20.60 -2.38
N LYS A 458 -1.24 21.31 -2.03
CA LYS A 458 -1.24 22.30 -0.94
C LYS A 458 -0.89 21.65 0.41
N HIS A 459 -1.45 20.48 0.70
CA HIS A 459 -1.16 19.74 1.94
C HIS A 459 0.30 19.30 2.00
N THR A 460 0.84 18.73 0.91
CA THR A 460 2.26 18.37 0.82
C THR A 460 3.17 19.58 1.06
N ALA A 461 2.85 20.74 0.48
CA ALA A 461 3.62 21.96 0.73
C ALA A 461 3.59 22.38 2.21
N ARG A 462 2.41 22.28 2.89
CA ARG A 462 2.31 22.54 4.34
C ARG A 462 3.16 21.57 5.15
N ILE A 463 3.17 20.28 4.79
CA ILE A 463 3.97 19.27 5.47
C ILE A 463 5.46 19.64 5.38
N VAL A 464 5.97 19.96 4.18
CA VAL A 464 7.38 20.32 3.98
C VAL A 464 7.77 21.55 4.82
N ILE A 465 6.93 22.59 4.85
CA ILE A 465 7.17 23.81 5.62
C ILE A 465 7.16 23.52 7.12
N ASN A 466 6.08 22.90 7.63
CA ASN A 466 5.92 22.63 9.04
C ASN A 466 6.99 21.65 9.55
N PHE A 467 7.42 20.71 8.71
CA PHE A 467 8.50 19.79 9.04
C PHE A 467 9.85 20.51 9.21
N ALA A 468 10.13 21.52 8.43
CA ALA A 468 11.34 22.32 8.56
C ALA A 468 11.33 23.19 9.82
N GLU A 469 10.15 23.67 10.24
CA GLU A 469 9.99 24.55 11.41
C GLU A 469 10.08 23.79 12.75
N GLY A 470 9.90 22.46 12.78
CA GLY A 470 10.03 21.64 13.99
C GLY A 470 8.72 21.09 14.49
#